data_db6ead5ca1b7a486c40b02196b827750
#
_entry.id   db6ead5ca1b7a486c40b02196b827750
#
_cell.length_a   1.000
_cell.length_b   1.000
_cell.length_c   1.000
_cell.angle_alpha   90.00
_cell.angle_beta   90.00
_cell.angle_gamma   90.00
#
_symmetry.space_group_name_H-M   'P 1'
#
loop_
_entity.id
_entity.type
_entity.pdbx_description
1 polymer ?
#
loop_
_entity_poly.entity_id
_entity_poly.type
_entity_poly.pdbx_seq_one_letter_code
_entity_poly.pdbx_strand_id
1 'polypeptide(L)'
;MGLLFKKNVFQQELPAGIYKFSPWEKVQIISLSQKLRSTRVVNQEVLTADNIALRFSFYIAYKLDNAKLFVDNFGAELDNFSIAEQQVVAIAQVLLRQKIAAIHSEKLNESREDITNFKEEAFCNEVAALGLKIIKAQLIDLTFPRSVQELFSRVLESKIRATSELENARTAVATARALKNASELMKGDENIKFFQYLETITKIADKGKHTFVIGEVPGAKI
;
A
#
# COMPACT_ATOMS: atom_id res chain seq x y z
N MET A 1 11.45 12.11 32.83
CA MET A 1 12.71 12.84 32.68
C MET A 1 12.49 14.27 33.14
N GLY A 2 13.38 14.80 33.97
CA GLY A 2 13.33 16.18 34.42
C GLY A 2 14.45 17.01 33.83
N LEU A 3 14.18 18.29 33.55
CA LEU A 3 15.21 19.26 33.19
C LEU A 3 15.38 20.23 34.34
N LEU A 4 16.62 20.42 34.76
CA LEU A 4 16.97 21.32 35.82
C LEU A 4 17.41 22.69 35.28
N PHE A 5 16.73 23.72 35.68
CA PHE A 5 17.09 25.12 35.41
C PHE A 5 17.47 25.80 36.71
N LYS A 6 18.59 26.52 36.74
CA LYS A 6 18.98 27.44 37.79
C LYS A 6 19.03 28.86 37.24
N LYS A 7 18.29 29.78 37.82
CA LYS A 7 18.18 31.15 37.35
C LYS A 7 17.82 31.26 35.85
N ASN A 8 16.90 30.41 35.41
CA ASN A 8 16.46 30.28 34.01
C ASN A 8 17.54 29.76 33.02
N VAL A 9 18.67 29.23 33.53
CA VAL A 9 19.71 28.62 32.71
C VAL A 9 19.64 27.11 32.87
N PHE A 10 19.57 26.39 31.75
CA PHE A 10 19.63 24.93 31.74
C PHE A 10 20.94 24.44 32.35
N GLN A 11 20.86 23.49 33.26
CA GLN A 11 22.01 22.90 33.94
C GLN A 11 22.25 21.46 33.50
N GLN A 12 21.26 20.62 33.71
CA GLN A 12 21.38 19.19 33.41
C GLN A 12 20.03 18.48 33.30
N GLU A 13 20.05 17.31 32.72
CA GLU A 13 18.93 16.38 32.73
C GLU A 13 18.93 15.57 34.02
N LEU A 14 17.74 15.43 34.62
CA LEU A 14 17.55 14.66 35.82
C LEU A 14 16.85 13.33 35.49
N PRO A 15 17.52 12.18 35.71
CA PRO A 15 16.84 10.90 35.71
C PRO A 15 15.84 10.77 36.85
N ALA A 16 15.09 9.68 36.92
CA ALA A 16 14.17 9.42 38.00
C ALA A 16 14.98 9.26 39.31
N GLY A 17 14.63 10.06 40.37
CA GLY A 17 15.34 10.05 41.63
C GLY A 17 14.84 11.12 42.57
N ILE A 18 15.41 11.15 43.77
CA ILE A 18 15.14 12.19 44.80
C ILE A 18 16.30 13.16 44.75
N TYR A 19 16.00 14.42 44.54
CA TYR A 19 16.97 15.49 44.48
C TYR A 19 16.71 16.49 45.62
N LYS A 20 17.77 16.95 46.28
CA LYS A 20 17.69 17.94 47.34
C LYS A 20 18.38 19.22 46.85
N PHE A 21 17.68 20.32 46.93
CA PHE A 21 18.17 21.63 46.55
C PHE A 21 18.14 22.57 47.77
N SER A 22 19.08 23.52 47.79
CA SER A 22 19.07 24.54 48.84
C SER A 22 17.92 25.55 48.60
N PRO A 23 17.22 26.03 49.63
CA PRO A 23 16.13 27.01 49.50
C PRO A 23 16.55 28.30 48.82
N TRP A 24 17.81 28.64 48.86
CA TRP A 24 18.37 29.88 48.27
C TRP A 24 18.65 29.75 46.77
N GLU A 25 18.64 28.54 46.25
CA GLU A 25 18.82 28.30 44.82
C GLU A 25 17.47 28.45 44.08
N LYS A 26 17.40 29.41 43.15
CA LYS A 26 16.24 29.54 42.26
C LYS A 26 16.23 28.40 41.26
N VAL A 27 15.69 27.24 41.68
CA VAL A 27 15.63 26.03 40.88
C VAL A 27 14.23 25.87 40.30
N GLN A 28 14.16 25.61 39.04
CA GLN A 28 12.94 25.19 38.32
C GLN A 28 13.17 23.82 37.71
N ILE A 29 12.25 22.89 37.95
CA ILE A 29 12.31 21.56 37.37
C ILE A 29 11.12 21.39 36.44
N ILE A 30 11.43 21.10 35.13
CA ILE A 30 10.43 20.81 34.12
C ILE A 30 10.39 19.31 33.96
N SER A 31 9.23 18.72 34.24
CA SER A 31 9.03 17.27 34.06
C SER A 31 8.40 16.95 32.68
N LEU A 32 9.12 16.19 31.85
CA LEU A 32 8.66 15.81 30.55
C LEU A 32 8.43 14.30 30.46
N SER A 33 7.34 13.90 29.83
CA SER A 33 7.00 12.49 29.61
C SER A 33 7.71 11.95 28.37
N GLN A 34 8.49 10.88 28.54
CA GLN A 34 9.12 10.15 27.43
C GLN A 34 8.23 9.04 26.83
N LYS A 35 6.97 8.95 27.25
CA LYS A 35 6.03 7.95 26.75
C LYS A 35 5.83 8.12 25.23
N LEU A 36 5.63 7.00 24.57
CA LEU A 36 5.22 6.99 23.17
C LEU A 36 3.89 7.73 23.03
N ARG A 37 3.85 8.67 22.10
CA ARG A 37 2.66 9.40 21.68
C ARG A 37 2.32 9.03 20.27
N SER A 38 1.05 9.08 19.93
CA SER A 38 0.59 8.81 18.59
C SER A 38 -0.55 9.71 18.20
N THR A 39 -0.54 10.13 16.96
CA THR A 39 -1.62 10.92 16.38
C THR A 39 -2.08 10.30 15.07
N ARG A 40 -3.38 10.44 14.81
CA ARG A 40 -4.02 10.00 13.57
C ARG A 40 -4.71 11.19 12.92
N VAL A 41 -4.36 11.43 11.67
CA VAL A 41 -4.99 12.46 10.85
C VAL A 41 -5.82 11.77 9.79
N VAL A 42 -7.08 12.16 9.65
CA VAL A 42 -8.05 11.52 8.77
C VAL A 42 -8.56 12.48 7.69
N ASN A 43 -8.96 11.91 6.54
CA ASN A 43 -9.68 12.62 5.49
C ASN A 43 -8.98 13.88 4.95
N GLN A 44 -7.66 13.81 4.77
CA GLN A 44 -6.92 14.89 4.11
C GLN A 44 -7.12 14.80 2.60
N GLU A 45 -7.46 15.91 1.97
CA GLU A 45 -7.61 15.98 0.51
C GLU A 45 -6.32 16.45 -0.15
N VAL A 46 -6.01 15.84 -1.28
CA VAL A 46 -4.85 16.19 -2.11
C VAL A 46 -5.17 15.90 -3.58
N LEU A 47 -4.50 16.62 -4.48
CA LEU A 47 -4.55 16.39 -5.91
C LEU A 47 -3.33 15.60 -6.35
N THR A 48 -3.53 14.64 -7.23
CA THR A 48 -2.47 13.91 -7.93
C THR A 48 -1.86 14.75 -9.05
N ALA A 49 -0.80 14.25 -9.71
CA ALA A 49 -0.15 14.91 -10.84
C ALA A 49 -1.12 15.16 -12.04
N ASP A 50 -2.13 14.34 -12.18
CA ASP A 50 -3.20 14.45 -13.19
C ASP A 50 -4.47 15.17 -12.69
N ASN A 51 -4.35 15.96 -11.61
CA ASN A 51 -5.40 16.76 -10.99
C ASN A 51 -6.63 15.96 -10.51
N ILE A 52 -6.45 14.69 -10.17
CA ILE A 52 -7.51 13.89 -9.58
C ILE A 52 -7.46 14.05 -8.06
N ALA A 53 -8.59 14.49 -7.48
CA ALA A 53 -8.72 14.59 -6.02
C ALA A 53 -8.79 13.21 -5.37
N LEU A 54 -8.06 13.03 -4.27
CA LEU A 54 -8.16 11.86 -3.42
C LEU A 54 -8.12 12.25 -1.94
N ARG A 55 -8.55 11.33 -1.10
CA ARG A 55 -8.46 11.46 0.36
C ARG A 55 -7.48 10.48 0.91
N PHE A 56 -6.67 10.95 1.86
CA PHE A 56 -5.74 10.10 2.58
C PHE A 56 -5.84 10.29 4.08
N SER A 57 -5.45 9.26 4.82
CA SER A 57 -5.34 9.27 6.27
C SER A 57 -4.01 8.69 6.67
N PHE A 58 -3.39 9.22 7.71
CA PHE A 58 -2.10 8.75 8.17
C PHE A 58 -2.00 8.69 9.68
N TYR A 59 -1.01 7.94 10.14
CA TYR A 59 -0.71 7.72 11.54
C TYR A 59 0.77 7.96 11.78
N ILE A 60 1.06 8.68 12.85
CA ILE A 60 2.43 8.94 13.30
C ILE A 60 2.54 8.55 14.77
N ALA A 61 3.59 7.80 15.10
CA ALA A 61 4.00 7.54 16.47
C ALA A 61 5.38 8.15 16.71
N TYR A 62 5.50 8.94 17.74
CA TYR A 62 6.71 9.65 18.09
C TYR A 62 6.95 9.64 19.59
N LYS A 63 8.17 9.92 20.00
CA LYS A 63 8.54 10.07 21.40
C LYS A 63 9.51 11.23 21.57
N LEU A 64 9.62 11.73 22.79
CA LEU A 64 10.65 12.69 23.16
C LEU A 64 12.03 12.00 23.07
N ASP A 65 12.98 12.62 22.37
CA ASP A 65 14.35 12.16 22.23
C ASP A 65 15.31 13.12 22.94
N ASN A 66 15.28 14.39 22.60
CA ASN A 66 16.09 15.42 23.21
C ASN A 66 15.22 16.44 23.94
N ALA A 67 15.17 16.34 25.25
CA ALA A 67 14.32 17.19 26.07
C ALA A 67 14.75 18.66 26.07
N LYS A 68 16.06 18.94 25.94
CA LYS A 68 16.56 20.30 25.87
C LYS A 68 16.09 20.98 24.58
N LEU A 69 16.29 20.37 23.43
CA LEU A 69 15.82 20.90 22.13
C LEU A 69 14.30 21.08 22.12
N PHE A 70 13.57 20.16 22.76
CA PHE A 70 12.13 20.28 22.87
C PHE A 70 11.70 21.53 23.65
N VAL A 71 12.32 21.79 24.79
CA VAL A 71 12.01 22.97 25.60
C VAL A 71 12.50 24.27 24.95
N ASP A 72 13.63 24.23 24.27
CA ASP A 72 14.15 25.38 23.52
C ASP A 72 13.18 25.79 22.37
N ASN A 73 12.54 24.82 21.72
CA ASN A 73 11.59 25.08 20.62
C ASN A 73 10.17 25.41 21.09
N PHE A 74 9.68 24.73 22.13
CA PHE A 74 8.27 24.82 22.54
C PHE A 74 8.06 25.45 23.91
N GLY A 75 9.13 25.68 24.70
CA GLY A 75 9.06 26.18 26.04
C GLY A 75 8.75 25.10 27.09
N ALA A 76 8.40 25.53 28.29
CA ALA A 76 8.27 24.69 29.47
C ALA A 76 6.82 24.44 29.95
N GLU A 77 5.83 24.88 29.18
CA GLU A 77 4.42 24.86 29.58
C GLU A 77 3.75 23.50 29.40
N LEU A 78 2.64 23.25 30.08
CA LEU A 78 1.96 21.95 30.08
C LEU A 78 1.36 21.55 28.73
N ASP A 79 1.09 22.51 27.84
CA ASP A 79 0.42 22.28 26.55
C ASP A 79 1.38 22.16 25.37
N ASN A 80 2.67 22.17 25.62
CA ASN A 80 3.71 22.19 24.58
C ASN A 80 3.74 20.95 23.71
N PHE A 81 3.30 19.81 24.24
CA PHE A 81 3.15 18.60 23.45
C PHE A 81 2.03 18.69 22.40
N SER A 82 0.98 19.45 22.66
CA SER A 82 -0.08 19.70 21.67
C SER A 82 0.44 20.54 20.51
N ILE A 83 1.23 21.57 20.81
CA ILE A 83 1.88 22.41 19.81
C ILE A 83 2.88 21.60 18.98
N ALA A 84 3.71 20.80 19.64
CA ALA A 84 4.68 19.92 19.00
C ALA A 84 3.99 18.88 18.08
N GLU A 85 2.86 18.32 18.52
CA GLU A 85 2.06 17.41 17.72
C GLU A 85 1.53 18.08 16.44
N GLN A 86 1.00 19.29 16.55
CA GLN A 86 0.55 20.07 15.40
C GLN A 86 1.68 20.32 14.40
N GLN A 87 2.90 20.64 14.87
CA GLN A 87 4.07 20.83 14.03
C GLN A 87 4.46 19.53 13.30
N VAL A 88 4.54 18.41 14.01
CA VAL A 88 4.84 17.11 13.43
C VAL A 88 3.80 16.72 12.38
N VAL A 89 2.52 16.96 12.66
CA VAL A 89 1.42 16.74 11.72
C VAL A 89 1.56 17.63 10.48
N ALA A 90 1.87 18.91 10.65
CA ALA A 90 2.05 19.83 9.53
C ALA A 90 3.20 19.41 8.60
N ILE A 91 4.36 19.03 9.15
CA ILE A 91 5.50 18.55 8.38
C ILE A 91 5.09 17.28 7.60
N ALA A 92 4.44 16.33 8.25
CA ALA A 92 4.00 15.10 7.60
C ALA A 92 2.95 15.36 6.49
N GLN A 93 2.03 16.30 6.70
CA GLN A 93 1.05 16.69 5.68
C GLN A 93 1.72 17.28 4.43
N VAL A 94 2.70 18.16 4.60
CA VAL A 94 3.44 18.76 3.49
C VAL A 94 4.17 17.68 2.70
N LEU A 95 4.89 16.80 3.38
CA LEU A 95 5.65 15.71 2.76
C LEU A 95 4.73 14.76 1.98
N LEU A 96 3.63 14.31 2.59
CA LEU A 96 2.68 13.40 1.93
C LEU A 96 1.99 14.06 0.74
N ARG A 97 1.61 15.35 0.85
CA ARG A 97 1.03 16.10 -0.27
C ARG A 97 1.99 16.21 -1.44
N GLN A 98 3.26 16.52 -1.18
CA GLN A 98 4.29 16.60 -2.22
C GLN A 98 4.49 15.24 -2.93
N LYS A 99 4.58 14.16 -2.15
CA LYS A 99 4.72 12.81 -2.70
C LYS A 99 3.54 12.41 -3.57
N ILE A 100 2.31 12.59 -3.08
CA ILE A 100 1.11 12.21 -3.80
C ILE A 100 0.92 13.08 -5.04
N ALA A 101 1.18 14.38 -4.95
CA ALA A 101 1.08 15.32 -6.08
C ALA A 101 2.10 15.04 -7.20
N ALA A 102 3.18 14.33 -6.92
CA ALA A 102 4.18 13.94 -7.92
C ALA A 102 3.79 12.66 -8.70
N ILE A 103 2.76 11.93 -8.28
CA ILE A 103 2.40 10.63 -8.84
C ILE A 103 1.08 10.73 -9.60
N HIS A 104 1.00 10.10 -10.78
CA HIS A 104 -0.25 9.94 -11.53
C HIS A 104 -1.18 8.94 -10.84
N SER A 105 -2.48 9.20 -10.89
CA SER A 105 -3.50 8.39 -10.23
C SER A 105 -3.49 6.90 -10.64
N GLU A 106 -3.19 6.60 -11.90
CA GLU A 106 -3.08 5.21 -12.40
C GLU A 106 -1.94 4.43 -11.73
N LYS A 107 -0.82 5.11 -11.43
CA LYS A 107 0.37 4.50 -10.81
C LYS A 107 0.31 4.45 -9.29
N LEU A 108 -0.65 5.13 -8.69
CA LEU A 108 -0.76 5.20 -7.22
C LEU A 108 -0.91 3.83 -6.55
N ASN A 109 -1.58 2.89 -7.22
CA ASN A 109 -1.73 1.52 -6.69
C ASN A 109 -0.41 0.74 -6.74
N GLU A 110 0.43 0.97 -7.76
CA GLU A 110 1.74 0.32 -7.90
C GLU A 110 2.76 0.92 -6.91
N SER A 111 2.70 2.23 -6.67
CA SER A 111 3.56 2.96 -5.75
C SER A 111 3.04 2.98 -4.30
N ARG A 112 2.01 2.20 -3.99
CA ARG A 112 1.34 2.23 -2.68
C ARG A 112 2.28 1.83 -1.54
N GLU A 113 3.17 0.89 -1.76
CA GLU A 113 4.14 0.45 -0.74
C GLU A 113 5.14 1.55 -0.39
N ASP A 114 5.63 2.29 -1.39
CA ASP A 114 6.58 3.39 -1.19
C ASP A 114 5.96 4.57 -0.43
N ILE A 115 4.65 4.82 -0.66
CA ILE A 115 3.92 5.88 0.02
C ILE A 115 3.47 5.44 1.41
N THR A 116 3.19 4.15 1.60
CA THR A 116 2.65 3.61 2.86
C THR A 116 3.60 3.85 4.02
N ASN A 117 4.90 3.68 3.83
CA ASN A 117 5.90 3.95 4.86
C ASN A 117 6.67 5.24 4.50
N PHE A 118 6.19 6.37 4.99
CA PHE A 118 6.81 7.67 4.73
C PHE A 118 7.82 8.11 5.80
N LYS A 119 8.37 7.17 6.57
CA LYS A 119 9.45 7.42 7.52
C LYS A 119 10.77 7.63 6.78
N GLU A 120 10.90 8.75 6.11
CA GLU A 120 12.11 9.13 5.37
C GLU A 120 13.10 9.86 6.26
N GLU A 121 14.35 9.86 5.84
CA GLU A 121 15.44 10.51 6.57
C GLU A 121 15.22 12.03 6.69
N ALA A 122 14.76 12.69 5.63
CA ALA A 122 14.43 14.11 5.64
C ALA A 122 13.36 14.44 6.69
N PHE A 123 12.27 13.67 6.72
CA PHE A 123 11.20 13.83 7.71
C PHE A 123 11.70 13.58 9.15
N CYS A 124 12.51 12.52 9.32
CA CYS A 124 13.08 12.21 10.62
C CYS A 124 14.01 13.32 11.13
N ASN A 125 14.81 13.92 10.24
CA ASN A 125 15.74 15.01 10.58
C ASN A 125 15.01 16.30 10.96
N GLU A 126 13.96 16.67 10.23
CA GLU A 126 13.11 17.83 10.59
C GLU A 126 12.46 17.65 11.95
N VAL A 127 11.91 16.46 12.23
CA VAL A 127 11.30 16.18 13.54
C VAL A 127 12.34 16.05 14.65
N ALA A 128 13.55 15.56 14.35
CA ALA A 128 14.66 15.50 15.31
C ALA A 128 15.13 16.89 15.71
N ALA A 129 15.09 17.88 14.82
CA ALA A 129 15.39 19.28 15.14
C ALA A 129 14.41 19.86 16.17
N LEU A 130 13.21 19.31 16.30
CA LEU A 130 12.22 19.66 17.33
C LEU A 130 12.44 18.90 18.67
N GLY A 131 13.46 18.05 18.76
CA GLY A 131 13.74 17.23 19.93
C GLY A 131 12.89 15.96 20.02
N LEU A 132 12.22 15.57 18.94
CA LEU A 132 11.34 14.41 18.85
C LEU A 132 11.93 13.34 17.92
N LYS A 133 11.58 12.08 18.17
CA LYS A 133 11.99 10.93 17.33
C LYS A 133 10.78 10.20 16.80
N ILE A 134 10.71 10.05 15.49
CA ILE A 134 9.69 9.27 14.82
C ILE A 134 9.96 7.78 15.01
N ILE A 135 9.01 7.09 15.58
CA ILE A 135 9.04 5.62 15.73
C ILE A 135 8.37 4.97 14.53
N LYS A 136 7.18 5.48 14.15
CA LYS A 136 6.39 4.94 13.06
C LYS A 136 5.69 6.07 12.31
N ALA A 137 5.69 6.02 10.99
CA ALA A 137 4.96 6.95 10.15
C ALA A 137 4.37 6.16 8.97
N GLN A 138 3.05 6.03 8.94
CA GLN A 138 2.36 5.18 7.96
C GLN A 138 1.10 5.84 7.41
N LEU A 139 0.90 5.66 6.11
CA LEU A 139 -0.37 5.92 5.46
C LEU A 139 -1.35 4.79 5.84
N ILE A 140 -2.55 5.15 6.31
CA ILE A 140 -3.59 4.19 6.68
C ILE A 140 -4.52 3.93 5.51
N ASP A 141 -5.04 5.02 4.95
CA ASP A 141 -6.03 5.01 3.89
C ASP A 141 -5.65 5.93 2.76
N LEU A 142 -5.95 5.49 1.54
CA LEU A 142 -5.85 6.26 0.31
C LEU A 142 -7.09 5.93 -0.54
N THR A 143 -7.99 6.89 -0.69
CA THR A 143 -9.30 6.64 -1.29
C THR A 143 -9.63 7.69 -2.33
N PHE A 144 -10.06 7.24 -3.52
CA PHE A 144 -10.60 8.11 -4.55
C PHE A 144 -12.09 8.38 -4.32
N PRO A 145 -12.63 9.51 -4.78
CA PRO A 145 -14.07 9.73 -4.85
C PRO A 145 -14.78 8.64 -5.68
N ARG A 146 -16.03 8.33 -5.34
CA ARG A 146 -16.79 7.25 -6.01
C ARG A 146 -16.84 7.41 -7.54
N SER A 147 -17.02 8.62 -8.03
CA SER A 147 -17.03 8.90 -9.49
C SER A 147 -15.74 8.49 -10.19
N VAL A 148 -14.60 8.72 -9.53
CA VAL A 148 -13.28 8.34 -10.06
C VAL A 148 -13.06 6.82 -9.96
N GLN A 149 -13.50 6.20 -8.85
CA GLN A 149 -13.45 4.74 -8.70
C GLN A 149 -14.27 4.03 -9.79
N GLU A 150 -15.46 4.52 -10.12
CA GLU A 150 -16.29 3.97 -11.18
C GLU A 150 -15.63 4.10 -12.56
N LEU A 151 -14.96 5.23 -12.84
CA LEU A 151 -14.19 5.41 -14.08
C LEU A 151 -13.03 4.41 -14.17
N PHE A 152 -12.25 4.25 -13.10
CA PHE A 152 -11.17 3.27 -13.06
C PHE A 152 -11.68 1.83 -13.21
N SER A 153 -12.80 1.49 -12.58
CA SER A 153 -13.41 0.18 -12.73
C SER A 153 -13.78 -0.10 -14.19
N ARG A 154 -14.39 0.84 -14.88
CA ARG A 154 -14.74 0.70 -16.31
C ARG A 154 -13.49 0.55 -17.20
N VAL A 155 -12.45 1.33 -16.93
CA VAL A 155 -11.16 1.21 -17.66
C VAL A 155 -10.53 -0.15 -17.42
N LEU A 156 -10.52 -0.61 -16.16
CA LEU A 156 -9.99 -1.92 -15.81
C LEU A 156 -10.78 -3.06 -16.46
N GLU A 157 -12.11 -3.01 -16.41
CA GLU A 157 -12.99 -3.98 -17.08
C GLU A 157 -12.73 -4.03 -18.59
N SER A 158 -12.55 -2.87 -19.23
CA SER A 158 -12.22 -2.80 -20.66
C SER A 158 -10.85 -3.42 -20.96
N LYS A 159 -9.84 -3.13 -20.15
CA LYS A 159 -8.50 -3.74 -20.28
C LYS A 159 -8.55 -5.28 -20.10
N ILE A 160 -9.26 -5.75 -19.07
CA ILE A 160 -9.41 -7.19 -18.82
C ILE A 160 -10.14 -7.85 -19.98
N ARG A 161 -11.23 -7.26 -20.48
CA ARG A 161 -11.96 -7.78 -21.64
C ARG A 161 -11.08 -7.87 -22.87
N ALA A 162 -10.35 -6.81 -23.21
CA ALA A 162 -9.45 -6.79 -24.35
C ALA A 162 -8.33 -7.85 -24.23
N THR A 163 -7.77 -8.03 -23.04
CA THR A 163 -6.77 -9.06 -22.78
C THR A 163 -7.36 -10.47 -22.93
N SER A 164 -8.56 -10.69 -22.38
CA SER A 164 -9.27 -11.96 -22.50
C SER A 164 -9.62 -12.30 -23.95
N GLU A 165 -10.10 -11.33 -24.73
CA GLU A 165 -10.38 -11.51 -26.16
C GLU A 165 -9.12 -11.85 -26.95
N LEU A 166 -7.99 -11.19 -26.65
CA LEU A 166 -6.70 -11.50 -27.27
C LEU A 166 -6.23 -12.92 -26.94
N GLU A 167 -6.32 -13.34 -25.68
CA GLU A 167 -5.95 -14.69 -25.26
C GLU A 167 -6.88 -15.75 -25.87
N ASN A 168 -8.18 -15.46 -25.94
CA ASN A 168 -9.14 -16.33 -26.63
C ASN A 168 -8.82 -16.46 -28.12
N ALA A 169 -8.48 -15.36 -28.79
CA ALA A 169 -8.08 -15.38 -30.19
C ALA A 169 -6.78 -16.18 -30.39
N ARG A 170 -5.78 -16.01 -29.53
CA ARG A 170 -4.54 -16.79 -29.56
C ARG A 170 -4.81 -18.29 -29.37
N THR A 171 -5.66 -18.61 -28.39
CA THR A 171 -6.06 -20.01 -28.12
C THR A 171 -6.81 -20.62 -29.30
N ALA A 172 -7.73 -19.88 -29.93
CA ALA A 172 -8.45 -20.33 -31.11
C ALA A 172 -7.49 -20.62 -32.29
N VAL A 173 -6.52 -19.74 -32.52
CA VAL A 173 -5.48 -19.97 -33.56
C VAL A 173 -4.62 -21.18 -33.22
N ALA A 174 -4.19 -21.33 -31.97
CA ALA A 174 -3.41 -22.48 -31.52
C ALA A 174 -4.20 -23.79 -31.70
N THR A 175 -5.47 -23.80 -31.32
CA THR A 175 -6.39 -24.95 -31.47
C THR A 175 -6.61 -25.28 -32.96
N ALA A 176 -6.83 -24.27 -33.81
CA ALA A 176 -6.99 -24.48 -35.23
C ALA A 176 -5.73 -25.08 -35.87
N ARG A 177 -4.54 -24.64 -35.48
CA ARG A 177 -3.26 -25.22 -35.93
C ARG A 177 -3.10 -26.65 -35.45
N ALA A 178 -3.43 -26.92 -34.16
CA ALA A 178 -3.37 -28.28 -33.60
C ALA A 178 -4.33 -29.22 -34.33
N LEU A 179 -5.56 -28.78 -34.62
CA LEU A 179 -6.52 -29.56 -35.43
C LEU A 179 -6.06 -29.78 -36.85
N LYS A 180 -5.46 -28.76 -37.50
CA LYS A 180 -4.88 -28.92 -38.82
C LYS A 180 -3.76 -29.98 -38.83
N ASN A 181 -2.82 -29.89 -37.91
CA ASN A 181 -1.72 -30.86 -37.79
C ASN A 181 -2.25 -32.25 -37.47
N ALA A 182 -3.23 -32.39 -36.58
CA ALA A 182 -3.89 -33.66 -36.32
C ALA A 182 -4.58 -34.22 -37.57
N SER A 183 -5.27 -33.38 -38.35
CA SER A 183 -5.92 -33.78 -39.60
C SER A 183 -4.89 -34.23 -40.68
N GLU A 184 -3.73 -33.58 -40.76
CA GLU A 184 -2.65 -33.98 -41.67
C GLU A 184 -2.06 -35.33 -41.27
N LEU A 185 -1.84 -35.58 -39.97
CA LEU A 185 -1.38 -36.87 -39.47
C LEU A 185 -2.39 -37.99 -39.77
N MET A 186 -3.70 -37.70 -39.65
CA MET A 186 -4.75 -38.68 -39.95
C MET A 186 -4.91 -39.02 -41.43
N LYS A 187 -4.48 -38.18 -42.38
CA LYS A 187 -4.55 -38.47 -43.81
C LYS A 187 -3.65 -39.63 -44.20
N GLY A 188 -2.61 -39.94 -43.40
CA GLY A 188 -1.64 -41.00 -43.66
C GLY A 188 -1.95 -42.36 -43.02
N ASP A 189 -2.84 -42.44 -42.03
CA ASP A 189 -3.07 -43.66 -41.25
C ASP A 189 -4.55 -43.83 -40.87
N GLU A 190 -5.18 -44.89 -41.40
CA GLU A 190 -6.57 -45.24 -41.13
C GLU A 190 -6.79 -45.68 -39.68
N ASN A 191 -5.78 -46.23 -39.02
CA ASN A 191 -5.88 -46.63 -37.61
C ASN A 191 -6.02 -45.44 -36.68
N ILE A 192 -5.33 -44.33 -36.99
CA ILE A 192 -5.42 -43.08 -36.21
C ILE A 192 -6.83 -42.48 -36.33
N LYS A 193 -7.44 -42.53 -37.51
CA LYS A 193 -8.83 -42.06 -37.70
C LYS A 193 -9.81 -42.87 -36.85
N PHE A 194 -9.63 -44.20 -36.84
CA PHE A 194 -10.47 -45.12 -36.08
C PHE A 194 -10.34 -44.88 -34.58
N PHE A 195 -9.11 -44.68 -34.08
CA PHE A 195 -8.84 -44.40 -32.69
C PHE A 195 -9.50 -43.09 -32.22
N GLN A 196 -9.44 -42.04 -33.01
CA GLN A 196 -10.05 -40.76 -32.71
C GLN A 196 -11.59 -40.78 -32.79
N TYR A 197 -12.12 -41.61 -33.66
CA TYR A 197 -13.56 -41.90 -33.73
C TYR A 197 -14.04 -42.55 -32.43
N LEU A 198 -13.32 -43.55 -31.90
CA LEU A 198 -13.59 -44.21 -30.65
C LEU A 198 -13.48 -43.25 -29.47
N GLU A 199 -12.43 -42.41 -29.42
CA GLU A 199 -12.23 -41.40 -28.38
C GLU A 199 -13.37 -40.38 -28.35
N THR A 200 -13.85 -39.96 -29.50
CA THR A 200 -14.98 -39.02 -29.61
C THR A 200 -16.27 -39.64 -29.10
N ILE A 201 -16.54 -40.91 -29.42
CA ILE A 201 -17.69 -41.66 -28.91
C ILE A 201 -17.61 -41.80 -27.40
N THR A 202 -16.43 -42.12 -26.85
CA THR A 202 -16.21 -42.23 -25.41
C THR A 202 -16.48 -40.91 -24.70
N LYS A 203 -15.98 -39.78 -25.22
CA LYS A 203 -16.22 -38.44 -24.67
C LYS A 203 -17.69 -38.02 -24.71
N ILE A 204 -18.46 -38.47 -25.70
CA ILE A 204 -19.89 -38.21 -25.77
C ILE A 204 -20.63 -39.13 -24.78
N ALA A 205 -20.24 -40.40 -24.67
CA ALA A 205 -20.80 -41.38 -23.76
C ALA A 205 -20.64 -40.95 -22.29
N ASP A 206 -19.51 -40.37 -21.90
CA ASP A 206 -19.21 -39.88 -20.54
C ASP A 206 -20.12 -38.72 -20.10
N LYS A 207 -20.72 -38.01 -21.05
CA LYS A 207 -21.59 -36.85 -20.74
C LYS A 207 -23.07 -37.20 -20.54
N GLY A 208 -23.45 -38.46 -20.65
CA GLY A 208 -24.86 -38.90 -20.41
C GLY A 208 -25.15 -40.31 -20.93
N LYS A 209 -26.39 -40.76 -20.74
CA LYS A 209 -26.87 -42.06 -21.34
C LYS A 209 -27.17 -41.84 -22.82
N HIS A 210 -26.27 -42.23 -23.66
CA HIS A 210 -26.46 -42.19 -25.12
C HIS A 210 -26.49 -43.59 -25.70
N THR A 211 -27.35 -43.82 -26.70
CA THR A 211 -27.35 -45.04 -27.53
C THR A 211 -26.73 -44.68 -28.86
N PHE A 212 -25.65 -45.33 -29.17
CA PHE A 212 -24.97 -45.15 -30.49
C PHE A 212 -25.42 -46.25 -31.47
N VAL A 213 -25.96 -45.86 -32.60
CA VAL A 213 -26.21 -46.78 -33.72
C VAL A 213 -25.00 -46.63 -34.67
N ILE A 214 -24.11 -47.59 -34.67
CA ILE A 214 -22.91 -47.61 -35.50
C ILE A 214 -23.30 -48.34 -36.81
N GLY A 215 -23.30 -47.58 -37.92
CA GLY A 215 -23.36 -48.13 -39.26
C GLY A 215 -22.01 -48.73 -39.70
N GLU A 216 -21.69 -48.69 -40.97
CA GLU A 216 -20.37 -49.13 -41.47
C GLU A 216 -19.26 -48.28 -40.85
N VAL A 217 -18.31 -48.93 -40.16
CA VAL A 217 -17.14 -48.26 -39.55
C VAL A 217 -16.08 -48.08 -40.63
N PRO A 218 -15.70 -46.84 -40.97
CA PRO A 218 -14.64 -46.62 -41.95
C PRO A 218 -13.32 -47.22 -41.46
N GLY A 219 -12.79 -48.19 -42.19
CA GLY A 219 -11.49 -48.81 -41.87
C GLY A 219 -11.52 -50.19 -41.22
N ALA A 220 -12.65 -50.73 -40.82
CA ALA A 220 -12.76 -52.13 -40.40
C ALA A 220 -12.87 -53.05 -41.65
N LYS A 221 -11.73 -53.44 -42.23
CA LYS A 221 -11.71 -54.62 -43.07
C LYS A 221 -11.68 -55.85 -42.17
N ILE A 222 -12.79 -56.62 -42.22
CA ILE A 222 -12.87 -58.00 -41.70
C ILE A 222 -12.11 -58.89 -42.58
#